data_0917cb61145f8b98c5d523f63ca0cf55
#
_entry.id   0917cb61145f8b98c5d523f63ca0cf55
#
_cell.length_a   1.000
_cell.length_b   1.000
_cell.length_c   1.000
_cell.angle_alpha   90.00
_cell.angle_beta   90.00
_cell.angle_gamma   90.00
#
_symmetry.space_group_name_H-M   'P 1'
#
loop_
_entity.id
_entity.type
_entity.pdbx_description
1 polymer ?
#
loop_
_entity_poly.entity_id
_entity_poly.type
_entity_poly.pdbx_seq_one_letter_code
_entity_poly.pdbx_strand_id
1 'polypeptide(L)'
;MNKLLTIAIPTFNRAQLLDKQLTWLAKSIKGFESDCEIFISDNCSTDNTQEVIKKWQIILSNVKFTSNRNNKNIGVMGNIACCLKAPTSEYIWTIGDDDPIQERTLEYVLTTLKKHADLALMFLNFSGRQKRTGQLVVERWLNSDSDELRVDGKTVFQGYLNENFGGVLFISAAIYRTDLVQRALQKWPSATSNWASQAYWTAFCAAHGSVIITKDTYLECTMGASLLDLDPTWNFRMRYAFIPEVYIKLLKVGYPHKFCQKMIWQNFQQKTDFKILLGALKRWPFLTIKIFIPYLRFLSISAWAILFPPKQLDNSL
;
A
#
# COMPACT_ATOMS: atom_id res chain seq x y z
N MET A 1 -10.89 25.73 7.29
CA MET A 1 -10.42 25.16 6.00
C MET A 1 -9.92 23.75 6.27
N ASN A 2 -10.20 22.81 5.37
CA ASN A 2 -9.61 21.47 5.46
C ASN A 2 -8.09 21.56 5.24
N LYS A 3 -7.33 20.71 5.94
CA LYS A 3 -5.88 20.58 5.72
C LYS A 3 -5.61 19.97 4.34
N LEU A 4 -4.46 20.31 3.76
CA LEU A 4 -4.05 19.72 2.49
C LEU A 4 -3.67 18.23 2.66
N LEU A 5 -2.87 17.91 3.69
CA LEU A 5 -2.31 16.59 3.88
C LEU A 5 -2.49 16.07 5.31
N THR A 6 -3.02 14.86 5.46
CA THR A 6 -2.89 14.09 6.69
C THR A 6 -1.70 13.13 6.58
N ILE A 7 -0.77 13.23 7.53
CA ILE A 7 0.29 12.23 7.71
C ILE A 7 -0.20 11.25 8.77
N ALA A 8 -0.49 10.02 8.34
CA ALA A 8 -1.09 8.98 9.17
C ALA A 8 -0.08 7.87 9.49
N ILE A 9 0.06 7.49 10.77
CA ILE A 9 1.04 6.49 11.22
C ILE A 9 0.30 5.36 11.95
N PRO A 10 0.22 4.15 11.35
CA PRO A 10 -0.22 2.95 12.06
C PRO A 10 0.92 2.42 12.92
N THR A 11 0.65 2.09 14.19
CA THR A 11 1.66 1.53 15.10
C THR A 11 1.10 0.41 15.97
N PHE A 12 1.96 -0.49 16.45
CA PHE A 12 1.62 -1.55 17.40
C PHE A 12 2.87 -2.06 18.14
N ASN A 13 2.96 -1.80 19.46
CA ASN A 13 4.07 -2.23 20.30
C ASN A 13 5.46 -1.81 19.76
N ARG A 14 5.56 -0.55 19.31
CA ARG A 14 6.76 0.01 18.68
C ARG A 14 7.07 1.43 19.17
N ALA A 15 6.93 1.68 20.48
CA ALA A 15 7.11 3.01 21.07
C ALA A 15 8.40 3.73 20.63
N GLN A 16 9.54 3.03 20.60
CA GLN A 16 10.83 3.62 20.22
C GLN A 16 10.90 3.98 18.72
N LEU A 17 10.31 3.17 17.85
CA LEU A 17 10.28 3.44 16.41
C LEU A 17 9.35 4.61 16.11
N LEU A 18 8.17 4.62 16.73
CA LEU A 18 7.25 5.75 16.65
C LEU A 18 7.87 7.07 17.13
N ASP A 19 8.60 7.05 18.28
CA ASP A 19 9.31 8.24 18.79
C ASP A 19 10.34 8.77 17.80
N LYS A 20 11.09 7.88 17.15
CA LYS A 20 12.05 8.22 16.10
C LYS A 20 11.37 8.81 14.87
N GLN A 21 10.27 8.20 14.42
CA GLN A 21 9.51 8.67 13.25
C GLN A 21 8.88 10.05 13.51
N LEU A 22 8.33 10.27 14.70
CA LEU A 22 7.78 11.58 15.09
C LEU A 22 8.90 12.62 15.27
N THR A 23 10.13 12.22 15.64
CA THR A 23 11.28 13.12 15.65
C THR A 23 11.64 13.63 14.25
N TRP A 24 11.63 12.73 13.25
CA TRP A 24 11.79 13.13 11.85
C TRP A 24 10.66 14.08 11.42
N LEU A 25 9.42 13.71 11.70
CA LEU A 25 8.25 14.49 11.31
C LEU A 25 8.26 15.89 11.93
N ALA A 26 8.64 16.02 13.19
CA ALA A 26 8.74 17.31 13.87
C ALA A 26 9.77 18.27 13.23
N LYS A 27 10.82 17.72 12.62
CA LYS A 27 11.80 18.51 11.86
C LYS A 27 11.24 18.91 10.50
N SER A 28 10.63 17.96 9.79
CA SER A 28 10.16 18.14 8.41
C SER A 28 8.91 19.02 8.29
N ILE A 29 8.06 19.09 9.34
CA ILE A 29 6.78 19.81 9.31
C ILE A 29 6.93 21.32 9.60
N LYS A 30 8.12 21.75 10.05
CA LYS A 30 8.38 23.16 10.35
C LYS A 30 8.13 24.06 9.13
N GLY A 31 7.25 25.05 9.29
CA GLY A 31 6.83 25.95 8.21
C GLY A 31 5.64 25.41 7.38
N PHE A 32 5.18 24.18 7.63
CA PHE A 32 4.06 23.55 6.93
C PHE A 32 2.91 23.15 7.87
N GLU A 33 2.90 23.65 9.10
CA GLU A 33 1.92 23.30 10.14
C GLU A 33 0.48 23.64 9.74
N SER A 34 0.32 24.68 8.93
CA SER A 34 -0.99 25.07 8.38
C SER A 34 -1.53 24.09 7.33
N ASP A 35 -0.65 23.43 6.58
CA ASP A 35 -1.02 22.52 5.50
C ASP A 35 -1.28 21.10 5.99
N CYS A 36 -0.68 20.72 7.13
CA CYS A 36 -0.63 19.34 7.59
C CYS A 36 -1.51 19.10 8.83
N GLU A 37 -1.93 17.85 8.97
CA GLU A 37 -2.38 17.26 10.23
C GLU A 37 -1.71 15.89 10.45
N ILE A 38 -1.62 15.46 11.70
CA ILE A 38 -1.03 14.18 12.10
C ILE A 38 -2.12 13.31 12.71
N PHE A 39 -2.17 12.06 12.27
CA PHE A 39 -3.07 11.05 12.81
C PHE A 39 -2.30 9.77 13.16
N ILE A 40 -2.37 9.33 14.43
CA ILE A 40 -1.76 8.07 14.86
C ILE A 40 -2.85 7.05 15.11
N SER A 41 -2.72 5.85 14.52
CA SER A 41 -3.59 4.71 14.81
C SER A 41 -2.83 3.66 15.59
N ASP A 42 -3.08 3.60 16.90
CA ASP A 42 -2.53 2.59 17.80
C ASP A 42 -3.38 1.33 17.80
N ASN A 43 -2.78 0.21 17.38
CA ASN A 43 -3.46 -1.08 17.25
C ASN A 43 -3.57 -1.85 18.56
N CYS A 44 -3.93 -1.17 19.66
CA CYS A 44 -4.03 -1.74 21.02
C CYS A 44 -2.67 -2.13 21.61
N SER A 45 -1.69 -1.23 21.56
CA SER A 45 -0.35 -1.44 22.13
C SER A 45 -0.38 -1.62 23.66
N THR A 46 0.53 -2.45 24.16
CA THR A 46 0.72 -2.74 25.59
C THR A 46 2.06 -2.22 26.13
N ASP A 47 2.89 -1.65 25.27
CA ASP A 47 4.13 -0.97 25.64
C ASP A 47 3.91 0.54 25.88
N ASN A 48 4.98 1.33 25.94
CA ASN A 48 4.93 2.78 26.18
C ASN A 48 4.47 3.61 24.96
N THR A 49 3.80 3.00 23.97
CA THR A 49 3.33 3.73 22.76
C THR A 49 2.40 4.89 23.13
N GLN A 50 1.52 4.73 24.12
CA GLN A 50 0.59 5.79 24.53
C GLN A 50 1.31 6.98 25.20
N GLU A 51 2.36 6.75 25.96
CA GLU A 51 3.19 7.82 26.54
C GLU A 51 3.92 8.60 25.44
N VAL A 52 4.44 7.91 24.42
CA VAL A 52 5.06 8.54 23.26
C VAL A 52 4.06 9.43 22.51
N ILE A 53 2.85 8.94 22.26
CA ILE A 53 1.80 9.72 21.59
C ILE A 53 1.49 11.00 22.39
N LYS A 54 1.26 10.89 23.70
CA LYS A 54 0.98 12.05 24.57
C LYS A 54 2.12 13.06 24.60
N LYS A 55 3.37 12.59 24.69
CA LYS A 55 4.58 13.44 24.61
C LYS A 55 4.57 14.27 23.32
N TRP A 56 4.34 13.64 22.17
CA TRP A 56 4.40 14.30 20.89
C TRP A 56 3.19 15.20 20.61
N GLN A 57 2.01 14.94 21.17
CA GLN A 57 0.88 15.86 21.15
C GLN A 57 1.20 17.20 21.81
N ILE A 58 2.03 17.19 22.86
CA ILE A 58 2.50 18.43 23.52
C ILE A 58 3.56 19.14 22.66
N ILE A 59 4.55 18.38 22.15
CA ILE A 59 5.67 18.95 21.37
C ILE A 59 5.16 19.56 20.05
N LEU A 60 4.20 18.92 19.39
CA LEU A 60 3.61 19.33 18.11
C LEU A 60 2.26 20.04 18.30
N SER A 61 2.08 20.79 19.41
CA SER A 61 0.83 21.49 19.74
C SER A 61 0.39 22.56 18.72
N ASN A 62 1.32 23.01 17.87
CA ASN A 62 1.04 23.92 16.75
C ASN A 62 0.50 23.21 15.48
N VAL A 63 0.45 21.88 15.49
CA VAL A 63 -0.12 21.06 14.42
C VAL A 63 -1.38 20.37 14.93
N LYS A 64 -2.40 20.23 14.11
CA LYS A 64 -3.55 19.39 14.45
C LYS A 64 -3.09 17.94 14.57
N PHE A 65 -2.90 17.47 15.80
CA PHE A 65 -2.44 16.12 16.12
C PHE A 65 -3.57 15.33 16.80
N THR A 66 -4.02 14.25 16.15
CA THR A 66 -5.07 13.37 16.68
C THR A 66 -4.58 11.93 16.74
N SER A 67 -5.18 11.11 17.58
CA SER A 67 -4.88 9.69 17.66
C SER A 67 -6.13 8.89 18.01
N ASN A 68 -6.15 7.63 17.57
CA ASN A 68 -7.08 6.64 18.10
C ASN A 68 -6.32 5.46 18.70
N ARG A 69 -6.98 4.71 19.57
CA ARG A 69 -6.52 3.42 20.04
C ARG A 69 -7.60 2.38 19.77
N ASN A 70 -7.28 1.33 19.01
CA ASN A 70 -8.21 0.24 18.77
C ASN A 70 -8.48 -0.55 20.06
N ASN A 71 -9.70 -1.05 20.22
CA ASN A 71 -10.08 -1.84 21.41
C ASN A 71 -9.39 -3.22 21.47
N LYS A 72 -8.87 -3.69 20.32
CA LYS A 72 -8.09 -4.93 20.15
C LYS A 72 -7.16 -4.80 18.96
N ASN A 73 -6.14 -5.65 18.87
CA ASN A 73 -5.34 -5.77 17.66
C ASN A 73 -6.19 -6.31 16.50
N ILE A 74 -6.40 -5.47 15.49
CA ILE A 74 -7.21 -5.75 14.27
C ILE A 74 -6.34 -6.13 13.07
N GLY A 75 -5.05 -6.41 13.30
CA GLY A 75 -4.07 -6.71 12.26
C GLY A 75 -3.54 -5.47 11.54
N VAL A 76 -2.43 -5.67 10.80
CA VAL A 76 -1.71 -4.57 10.12
C VAL A 76 -2.62 -3.88 9.10
N MET A 77 -3.23 -4.62 8.19
CA MET A 77 -4.08 -4.04 7.13
C MET A 77 -5.33 -3.37 7.70
N GLY A 78 -5.86 -3.89 8.82
CA GLY A 78 -6.96 -3.26 9.56
C GLY A 78 -6.56 -1.89 10.12
N ASN A 79 -5.38 -1.81 10.73
CA ASN A 79 -4.85 -0.58 11.31
C ASN A 79 -4.49 0.46 10.23
N ILE A 80 -3.92 0.04 9.11
CA ILE A 80 -3.71 0.89 7.93
C ILE A 80 -5.05 1.43 7.41
N ALA A 81 -6.08 0.59 7.32
CA ALA A 81 -7.39 1.03 6.89
C ALA A 81 -8.02 2.07 7.87
N CYS A 82 -7.74 2.01 9.18
CA CYS A 82 -8.11 3.06 10.12
C CYS A 82 -7.42 4.38 9.76
N CYS A 83 -6.12 4.36 9.45
CA CYS A 83 -5.37 5.53 9.00
C CYS A 83 -5.99 6.16 7.74
N LEU A 84 -6.44 5.34 6.79
CA LEU A 84 -7.02 5.82 5.53
C LEU A 84 -8.47 6.30 5.66
N LYS A 85 -9.21 5.83 6.66
CA LYS A 85 -10.63 6.19 6.86
C LYS A 85 -10.85 7.43 7.70
N ALA A 86 -10.01 7.68 8.70
CA ALA A 86 -10.25 8.71 9.70
C ALA A 86 -10.06 10.15 9.19
N PRO A 87 -9.06 10.46 8.33
CA PRO A 87 -8.80 11.82 7.88
C PRO A 87 -9.88 12.42 6.99
N THR A 88 -9.96 13.75 7.03
CA THR A 88 -10.84 14.58 6.19
C THR A 88 -10.07 15.60 5.34
N SER A 89 -8.73 15.59 5.40
CA SER A 89 -7.86 16.39 4.55
C SER A 89 -8.02 16.02 3.08
N GLU A 90 -7.47 16.81 2.17
CA GLU A 90 -7.55 16.57 0.74
C GLU A 90 -6.76 15.32 0.33
N TYR A 91 -5.59 15.13 0.94
CA TYR A 91 -4.71 13.98 0.70
C TYR A 91 -4.35 13.26 2.00
N ILE A 92 -4.03 11.96 1.87
CA ILE A 92 -3.56 11.11 2.96
C ILE A 92 -2.24 10.47 2.55
N TRP A 93 -1.24 10.62 3.41
CA TRP A 93 0.02 9.92 3.34
C TRP A 93 0.17 9.00 4.56
N THR A 94 0.08 7.68 4.34
CA THR A 94 0.30 6.72 5.42
C THR A 94 1.76 6.30 5.41
N ILE A 95 2.48 6.55 6.49
CA ILE A 95 3.90 6.20 6.65
C ILE A 95 4.07 5.14 7.75
N GLY A 96 4.99 4.21 7.53
CA GLY A 96 5.39 3.25 8.57
C GLY A 96 6.07 3.94 9.75
N ASP A 97 5.94 3.34 10.93
CA ASP A 97 6.61 3.85 12.14
C ASP A 97 8.14 3.55 12.18
N ASP A 98 8.64 2.81 11.17
CA ASP A 98 10.04 2.39 11.05
C ASP A 98 10.66 2.66 9.67
N ASP A 99 9.97 3.34 8.77
CA ASP A 99 10.47 3.61 7.42
C ASP A 99 11.34 4.88 7.39
N PRO A 100 12.62 4.79 6.97
CA PRO A 100 13.47 5.97 6.78
C PRO A 100 12.96 6.86 5.64
N ILE A 101 12.78 8.14 5.94
CA ILE A 101 12.31 9.16 5.00
C ILE A 101 13.36 10.27 4.90
N GLN A 102 13.69 10.72 3.69
CA GLN A 102 14.65 11.81 3.47
C GLN A 102 14.11 13.15 4.00
N GLU A 103 15.00 14.05 4.42
CA GLU A 103 14.61 15.30 5.08
C GLU A 103 13.65 16.17 4.27
N ARG A 104 13.89 16.32 2.97
CA ARG A 104 13.09 17.21 2.10
C ARG A 104 11.85 16.56 1.49
N THR A 105 11.55 15.32 1.88
CA THR A 105 10.45 14.59 1.25
C THR A 105 9.09 15.26 1.49
N LEU A 106 8.82 15.74 2.70
CA LEU A 106 7.56 16.39 3.02
C LEU A 106 7.37 17.70 2.23
N GLU A 107 8.41 18.53 2.14
CA GLU A 107 8.41 19.75 1.34
C GLU A 107 8.11 19.47 -0.13
N TYR A 108 8.77 18.47 -0.71
CA TYR A 108 8.54 18.02 -2.08
C TYR A 108 7.09 17.54 -2.29
N VAL A 109 6.58 16.71 -1.39
CA VAL A 109 5.19 16.23 -1.44
C VAL A 109 4.21 17.40 -1.43
N LEU A 110 4.31 18.31 -0.45
CA LEU A 110 3.40 19.45 -0.33
C LEU A 110 3.46 20.39 -1.54
N THR A 111 4.65 20.66 -2.04
CA THR A 111 4.85 21.49 -3.24
C THR A 111 4.19 20.85 -4.45
N THR A 112 4.35 19.55 -4.63
CA THR A 112 3.76 18.79 -5.73
C THR A 112 2.23 18.75 -5.63
N LEU A 113 1.67 18.51 -4.45
CA LEU A 113 0.22 18.48 -4.24
C LEU A 113 -0.41 19.86 -4.49
N LYS A 114 0.22 20.94 -4.05
CA LYS A 114 -0.24 22.33 -4.31
C LYS A 114 -0.22 22.67 -5.80
N LYS A 115 0.77 22.14 -6.53
CA LYS A 115 0.90 22.36 -7.98
C LYS A 115 -0.13 21.58 -8.79
N HIS A 116 -0.59 20.42 -8.29
CA HIS A 116 -1.43 19.48 -9.01
C HIS A 116 -2.66 19.10 -8.17
N ALA A 117 -3.60 20.03 -8.02
CA ALA A 117 -4.80 19.88 -7.16
C ALA A 117 -5.72 18.69 -7.54
N ASP A 118 -5.67 18.22 -8.80
CA ASP A 118 -6.49 17.09 -9.26
C ASP A 118 -5.74 15.74 -9.24
N LEU A 119 -4.62 15.67 -8.53
CA LEU A 119 -3.82 14.46 -8.45
C LEU A 119 -4.58 13.36 -7.71
N ALA A 120 -4.77 12.21 -8.34
CA ALA A 120 -5.44 11.07 -7.71
C ALA A 120 -4.49 10.25 -6.82
N LEU A 121 -3.23 10.18 -7.24
CA LEU A 121 -2.18 9.41 -6.58
C LEU A 121 -0.81 10.01 -6.85
N MET A 122 -0.04 10.22 -5.78
CA MET A 122 1.40 10.39 -5.86
C MET A 122 2.07 9.14 -5.29
N PHE A 123 3.04 8.58 -6.01
CA PHE A 123 3.78 7.42 -5.56
C PHE A 123 5.28 7.73 -5.55
N LEU A 124 5.85 7.79 -4.36
CA LEU A 124 7.26 8.06 -4.15
C LEU A 124 8.09 6.82 -4.43
N ASN A 125 9.12 6.96 -5.25
CA ASN A 125 10.07 5.88 -5.45
C ASN A 125 10.95 5.71 -4.20
N PHE A 126 11.48 4.51 -4.02
CA PHE A 126 12.23 4.15 -2.83
C PHE A 126 13.33 3.16 -3.13
N SER A 127 14.34 3.13 -2.25
CA SER A 127 15.42 2.15 -2.25
C SER A 127 15.13 0.99 -1.30
N GLY A 128 15.89 -0.10 -1.41
CA GLY A 128 15.76 -1.27 -0.53
C GLY A 128 17.09 -1.63 0.13
N ARG A 129 17.14 -1.65 1.47
CA ARG A 129 18.32 -2.01 2.25
C ARG A 129 18.09 -3.28 3.06
N GLN A 130 19.03 -4.21 2.98
CA GLN A 130 18.98 -5.45 3.75
C GLN A 130 19.27 -5.20 5.23
N LYS A 131 18.34 -5.53 6.12
CA LYS A 131 18.44 -5.28 7.57
C LYS A 131 19.68 -5.91 8.19
N ARG A 132 19.97 -7.17 7.85
CA ARG A 132 21.06 -7.93 8.48
C ARG A 132 22.46 -7.42 8.10
N THR A 133 22.66 -7.02 6.86
CA THR A 133 23.96 -6.62 6.34
C THR A 133 24.14 -5.11 6.22
N GLY A 134 23.06 -4.32 6.28
CA GLY A 134 23.07 -2.90 5.98
C GLY A 134 23.31 -2.57 4.50
N GLN A 135 23.40 -3.57 3.64
CA GLN A 135 23.70 -3.39 2.22
C GLN A 135 22.51 -2.86 1.44
N LEU A 136 22.71 -1.86 0.59
CA LEU A 136 21.75 -1.43 -0.41
C LEU A 136 21.63 -2.53 -1.48
N VAL A 137 20.45 -3.11 -1.62
CA VAL A 137 20.19 -4.24 -2.56
C VAL A 137 19.28 -3.86 -3.71
N VAL A 138 18.52 -2.77 -3.53
CA VAL A 138 17.68 -2.18 -4.57
C VAL A 138 17.89 -0.66 -4.54
N GLU A 139 18.46 -0.11 -5.59
CA GLU A 139 18.66 1.34 -5.70
C GLU A 139 17.35 2.07 -5.91
N ARG A 140 16.47 1.49 -6.74
CA ARG A 140 15.18 2.08 -7.10
C ARG A 140 14.18 0.97 -7.44
N TRP A 141 13.00 1.01 -6.81
CA TRP A 141 11.98 -0.02 -6.98
C TRP A 141 11.15 0.11 -8.24
N LEU A 142 10.82 1.34 -8.63
CA LEU A 142 10.00 1.61 -9.81
C LEU A 142 10.83 2.28 -10.88
N ASN A 143 10.68 1.82 -12.12
CA ASN A 143 11.36 2.41 -13.26
C ASN A 143 10.56 3.60 -13.80
N SER A 144 10.78 4.78 -13.20
CA SER A 144 10.20 6.05 -13.66
C SER A 144 11.31 6.97 -14.18
N ASP A 145 11.10 7.55 -15.36
CA ASP A 145 12.10 8.41 -16.01
C ASP A 145 11.92 9.90 -15.67
N SER A 146 10.73 10.28 -15.18
CA SER A 146 10.42 11.67 -14.83
C SER A 146 9.34 11.74 -13.74
N ASP A 147 9.26 12.91 -13.07
CA ASP A 147 8.22 13.26 -12.08
C ASP A 147 7.01 13.94 -12.76
N GLU A 148 6.80 13.70 -14.04
CA GLU A 148 5.72 14.34 -14.78
C GLU A 148 4.35 13.78 -14.41
N LEU A 149 3.35 14.67 -14.45
CA LEU A 149 1.96 14.29 -14.31
C LEU A 149 1.51 13.39 -15.48
N ARG A 150 1.00 12.23 -15.17
CA ARG A 150 0.42 11.28 -16.14
C ARG A 150 -1.10 11.26 -15.98
N VAL A 151 -1.82 11.73 -17.01
CA VAL A 151 -3.29 11.84 -16.96
C VAL A 151 -4.00 10.49 -17.02
N ASP A 152 -3.46 9.49 -17.73
CA ASP A 152 -3.96 8.11 -17.73
C ASP A 152 -3.25 7.28 -16.64
N GLY A 153 -3.62 7.56 -15.39
CA GLY A 153 -3.04 6.86 -14.25
C GLY A 153 -3.28 5.35 -14.25
N LYS A 154 -4.41 4.89 -14.81
CA LYS A 154 -4.72 3.46 -14.93
C LYS A 154 -3.69 2.72 -15.79
N THR A 155 -3.41 3.21 -17.00
CA THR A 155 -2.43 2.57 -17.90
C THR A 155 -1.03 2.61 -17.32
N VAL A 156 -0.64 3.75 -16.73
CA VAL A 156 0.67 3.89 -16.08
C VAL A 156 0.81 2.87 -14.94
N PHE A 157 -0.16 2.81 -14.04
CA PHE A 157 -0.08 1.91 -12.87
C PHE A 157 -0.21 0.44 -13.25
N GLN A 158 -0.93 0.12 -14.32
CA GLN A 158 -0.94 -1.22 -14.91
C GLN A 158 0.46 -1.70 -15.31
N GLY A 159 1.30 -0.81 -15.86
CA GLY A 159 2.70 -1.09 -16.16
C GLY A 159 3.47 -1.53 -14.90
N TYR A 160 3.40 -0.75 -13.84
CA TYR A 160 4.09 -1.07 -12.57
C TYR A 160 3.58 -2.35 -11.91
N LEU A 161 2.27 -2.63 -11.95
CA LEU A 161 1.72 -3.91 -11.48
C LEU A 161 2.27 -5.11 -12.27
N ASN A 162 2.53 -4.95 -13.57
CA ASN A 162 3.12 -6.00 -14.42
C ASN A 162 4.61 -6.19 -14.15
N GLU A 163 5.35 -5.10 -13.96
CA GLU A 163 6.81 -5.12 -13.80
C GLU A 163 7.22 -5.53 -12.40
N ASN A 164 6.61 -4.93 -11.38
CA ASN A 164 7.04 -5.09 -9.99
C ASN A 164 5.88 -4.97 -9.00
N PHE A 165 5.07 -6.02 -8.91
CA PHE A 165 3.97 -6.06 -7.95
C PHE A 165 4.42 -5.84 -6.50
N GLY A 166 5.59 -6.34 -6.12
CA GLY A 166 6.14 -6.15 -4.77
C GLY A 166 6.43 -4.68 -4.45
N GLY A 167 6.90 -3.92 -5.42
CA GLY A 167 7.22 -2.51 -5.26
C GLY A 167 5.99 -1.64 -4.96
N VAL A 168 4.80 -2.03 -5.45
CA VAL A 168 3.57 -1.28 -5.18
C VAL A 168 2.93 -1.59 -3.82
N LEU A 169 3.52 -2.48 -3.02
CA LEU A 169 3.05 -2.85 -1.69
C LEU A 169 3.72 -2.06 -0.55
N PHE A 170 4.60 -1.12 -0.84
CA PHE A 170 5.25 -0.30 0.18
C PHE A 170 4.34 0.87 0.57
N ILE A 171 3.71 0.77 1.77
CA ILE A 171 2.65 1.69 2.20
C ILE A 171 3.11 3.14 2.24
N SER A 172 4.35 3.39 2.70
CA SER A 172 4.91 4.73 2.84
C SER A 172 5.18 5.43 1.50
N ALA A 173 5.16 4.68 0.39
CA ALA A 173 5.36 5.25 -0.94
C ALA A 173 4.11 5.97 -1.49
N ALA A 174 2.91 5.67 -0.98
CA ALA A 174 1.67 6.13 -1.60
C ALA A 174 1.00 7.29 -0.85
N ILE A 175 0.80 8.39 -1.55
CA ILE A 175 -0.03 9.52 -1.13
C ILE A 175 -1.31 9.50 -1.96
N TYR A 176 -2.43 9.36 -1.31
CA TYR A 176 -3.73 9.19 -1.93
C TYR A 176 -4.59 10.45 -1.84
N ARG A 177 -5.34 10.74 -2.87
CA ARG A 177 -6.49 11.61 -2.73
C ARG A 177 -7.52 10.95 -1.81
N THR A 178 -7.94 11.64 -0.77
CA THR A 178 -8.69 11.08 0.36
C THR A 178 -10.00 10.43 -0.06
N ASP A 179 -10.82 11.13 -0.86
CA ASP A 179 -12.10 10.63 -1.31
C ASP A 179 -11.97 9.34 -2.14
N LEU A 180 -10.90 9.23 -2.96
CA LEU A 180 -10.66 8.07 -3.81
C LEU A 180 -10.26 6.85 -2.99
N VAL A 181 -9.31 6.97 -2.06
CA VAL A 181 -8.89 5.82 -1.26
C VAL A 181 -10.00 5.36 -0.30
N GLN A 182 -10.79 6.29 0.24
CA GLN A 182 -11.95 5.94 1.07
C GLN A 182 -13.03 5.22 0.25
N ARG A 183 -13.27 5.62 -1.00
CA ARG A 183 -14.13 4.86 -1.94
C ARG A 183 -13.58 3.48 -2.25
N ALA A 184 -12.26 3.33 -2.43
CA ALA A 184 -11.63 2.03 -2.62
C ALA A 184 -11.90 1.08 -1.42
N LEU A 185 -11.76 1.58 -0.20
CA LEU A 185 -12.06 0.83 1.02
C LEU A 185 -13.55 0.40 1.10
N GLN A 186 -14.46 1.29 0.69
CA GLN A 186 -15.91 0.98 0.64
C GLN A 186 -16.25 -0.07 -0.43
N LYS A 187 -15.55 -0.06 -1.59
CA LYS A 187 -15.78 -1.03 -2.68
C LYS A 187 -15.27 -2.43 -2.36
N TRP A 188 -14.31 -2.54 -1.46
CA TRP A 188 -13.81 -3.83 -0.98
C TRP A 188 -13.60 -3.82 0.54
N PRO A 189 -14.68 -3.90 1.36
CA PRO A 189 -14.60 -3.81 2.82
C PRO A 189 -13.74 -4.91 3.46
N SER A 190 -13.74 -6.14 2.90
CA SER A 190 -12.92 -7.25 3.38
C SER A 190 -11.45 -7.19 2.97
N ALA A 191 -11.01 -6.13 2.27
CA ALA A 191 -9.60 -5.92 1.88
C ALA A 191 -8.63 -5.95 3.08
N THR A 192 -9.09 -5.59 4.27
CA THR A 192 -8.30 -5.63 5.50
C THR A 192 -7.83 -7.02 5.92
N SER A 193 -8.39 -8.09 5.36
CA SER A 193 -7.92 -9.46 5.52
C SER A 193 -6.92 -9.91 4.45
N ASN A 194 -6.66 -9.08 3.44
CA ASN A 194 -5.76 -9.35 2.33
C ASN A 194 -4.51 -8.45 2.41
N TRP A 195 -3.34 -9.05 2.60
CA TRP A 195 -2.08 -8.33 2.75
C TRP A 195 -1.59 -7.62 1.48
N ALA A 196 -2.15 -7.97 0.32
CA ALA A 196 -1.87 -7.32 -0.95
C ALA A 196 -2.88 -6.21 -1.29
N SER A 197 -3.81 -5.90 -0.39
CA SER A 197 -4.91 -4.95 -0.67
C SER A 197 -4.44 -3.53 -0.94
N GLN A 198 -3.25 -3.15 -0.49
CA GLN A 198 -2.67 -1.87 -0.86
C GLN A 198 -2.56 -1.71 -2.38
N ALA A 199 -2.15 -2.76 -3.11
CA ALA A 199 -2.09 -2.70 -4.56
C ALA A 199 -3.47 -2.40 -5.18
N TYR A 200 -4.56 -2.91 -4.58
CA TYR A 200 -5.90 -2.57 -5.00
C TYR A 200 -6.25 -1.11 -4.71
N TRP A 201 -5.97 -0.60 -3.51
CA TRP A 201 -6.27 0.79 -3.15
C TRP A 201 -5.52 1.76 -4.07
N THR A 202 -4.23 1.49 -4.30
CA THR A 202 -3.37 2.30 -5.17
C THR A 202 -3.85 2.26 -6.62
N ALA A 203 -4.13 1.06 -7.14
CA ALA A 203 -4.65 0.88 -8.49
C ALA A 203 -6.05 1.50 -8.66
N PHE A 204 -6.90 1.46 -7.62
CA PHE A 204 -8.20 2.12 -7.65
C PHE A 204 -8.04 3.63 -7.80
N CYS A 205 -7.18 4.26 -6.98
CA CYS A 205 -6.92 5.69 -7.09
C CYS A 205 -6.34 6.05 -8.47
N ALA A 206 -5.35 5.30 -8.94
CA ALA A 206 -4.75 5.50 -10.26
C ALA A 206 -5.76 5.40 -11.42
N ALA A 207 -6.78 4.53 -11.29
CA ALA A 207 -7.82 4.37 -12.31
C ALA A 207 -8.84 5.51 -12.33
N HIS A 208 -8.82 6.41 -11.34
CA HIS A 208 -9.81 7.50 -11.21
C HIS A 208 -9.20 8.90 -11.35
N GLY A 209 -8.00 9.02 -11.90
CA GLY A 209 -7.39 10.32 -12.16
C GLY A 209 -5.91 10.24 -12.55
N SER A 210 -5.27 11.40 -12.48
CA SER A 210 -3.86 11.56 -12.82
C SER A 210 -2.95 11.00 -11.71
N VAL A 211 -1.72 10.61 -12.11
CA VAL A 211 -0.72 10.09 -11.20
C VAL A 211 0.65 10.76 -11.42
N ILE A 212 1.42 10.84 -10.35
CA ILE A 212 2.85 11.12 -10.39
C ILE A 212 3.58 9.96 -9.73
N ILE A 213 4.55 9.37 -10.44
CA ILE A 213 5.47 8.36 -9.90
C ILE A 213 6.85 8.98 -9.94
N THR A 214 7.49 9.16 -8.80
CA THR A 214 8.75 9.90 -8.77
C THR A 214 9.91 9.11 -9.38
N LYS A 215 10.82 9.83 -10.06
CA LYS A 215 12.05 9.27 -10.58
C LYS A 215 13.03 9.00 -9.45
N ASP A 216 13.25 10.00 -8.60
CA ASP A 216 14.19 9.91 -7.50
C ASP A 216 13.58 9.16 -6.31
N THR A 217 14.43 8.59 -5.48
CA THR A 217 14.02 7.89 -4.25
C THR A 217 13.91 8.87 -3.10
N TYR A 218 12.82 8.78 -2.34
CA TYR A 218 12.53 9.63 -1.18
C TYR A 218 12.47 8.84 0.13
N LEU A 219 12.42 7.52 0.03
CA LEU A 219 12.20 6.60 1.12
C LEU A 219 13.17 5.43 1.01
N GLU A 220 13.37 4.72 2.12
CA GLU A 220 14.11 3.46 2.13
C GLU A 220 13.26 2.35 2.78
N CYS A 221 13.09 1.24 2.08
CA CYS A 221 12.44 0.05 2.61
C CYS A 221 13.46 -0.86 3.29
N THR A 222 13.24 -1.21 4.56
CA THR A 222 14.07 -2.17 5.27
C THR A 222 13.67 -3.60 4.91
N MET A 223 14.49 -4.26 4.10
CA MET A 223 14.25 -5.62 3.62
C MET A 223 14.73 -6.69 4.62
N GLY A 224 14.00 -7.81 4.71
CA GLY A 224 14.32 -8.90 5.62
C GLY A 224 13.98 -8.63 7.09
N ALA A 225 13.19 -7.61 7.35
CA ALA A 225 12.58 -7.32 8.65
C ALA A 225 11.13 -7.82 8.74
N SER A 226 10.71 -8.65 7.80
CA SER A 226 9.30 -8.87 7.53
C SER A 226 8.64 -9.84 8.52
N LEU A 227 7.35 -9.67 8.64
CA LEU A 227 6.37 -10.59 9.21
C LEU A 227 6.41 -12.02 8.61
N LEU A 228 7.20 -12.23 7.54
CA LEU A 228 7.52 -13.54 6.95
C LEU A 228 8.10 -14.51 7.99
N ASP A 229 8.86 -13.97 8.94
CA ASP A 229 9.45 -14.77 10.02
C ASP A 229 8.40 -15.16 11.07
N LEU A 230 7.27 -14.48 11.12
CA LEU A 230 6.19 -14.69 12.08
C LEU A 230 5.08 -15.62 11.56
N ASP A 231 4.84 -15.65 10.24
CA ASP A 231 3.85 -16.53 9.61
C ASP A 231 4.46 -17.31 8.43
N PRO A 232 4.92 -18.55 8.65
CA PRO A 232 5.47 -19.38 7.59
C PRO A 232 4.47 -19.69 6.46
N THR A 233 3.16 -19.45 6.68
CA THR A 233 2.14 -19.61 5.64
C THR A 233 1.98 -18.36 4.76
N TRP A 234 2.61 -17.24 5.14
CA TRP A 234 2.43 -15.94 4.49
C TRP A 234 2.74 -15.98 2.98
N ASN A 235 3.89 -16.54 2.60
CA ASN A 235 4.27 -16.68 1.18
C ASN A 235 3.25 -17.49 0.38
N PHE A 236 2.72 -18.54 0.99
CA PHE A 236 1.69 -19.38 0.38
C PHE A 236 0.40 -18.60 0.17
N ARG A 237 -0.06 -17.87 1.19
CA ARG A 237 -1.24 -17.01 1.11
C ARG A 237 -1.07 -15.87 0.11
N MET A 238 0.07 -15.19 0.13
CA MET A 238 0.36 -14.11 -0.85
C MET A 238 0.20 -14.63 -2.27
N ARG A 239 0.78 -15.78 -2.56
CA ARG A 239 0.86 -16.35 -3.90
C ARG A 239 -0.47 -16.88 -4.41
N TYR A 240 -1.20 -17.60 -3.57
CA TYR A 240 -2.38 -18.36 -4.00
C TYR A 240 -3.72 -17.79 -3.55
N ALA A 241 -3.72 -16.78 -2.68
CA ALA A 241 -4.94 -16.11 -2.25
C ALA A 241 -4.88 -14.60 -2.53
N PHE A 242 -3.94 -13.89 -1.91
CA PHE A 242 -4.00 -12.44 -1.83
C PHE A 242 -3.76 -11.74 -3.18
N ILE A 243 -2.70 -12.11 -3.91
CA ILE A 243 -2.40 -11.52 -5.22
C ILE A 243 -3.48 -11.85 -6.26
N PRO A 244 -3.91 -13.11 -6.43
CA PRO A 244 -5.01 -13.42 -7.35
C PRO A 244 -6.31 -12.69 -7.04
N GLU A 245 -6.68 -12.55 -5.76
CA GLU A 245 -7.87 -11.81 -5.36
C GLU A 245 -7.76 -10.34 -5.75
N VAL A 246 -6.61 -9.69 -5.60
CA VAL A 246 -6.39 -8.31 -6.04
C VAL A 246 -6.73 -8.17 -7.53
N TYR A 247 -6.18 -9.01 -8.40
CA TYR A 247 -6.46 -8.93 -9.84
C TYR A 247 -7.92 -9.17 -10.19
N ILE A 248 -8.61 -10.06 -9.48
CA ILE A 248 -10.07 -10.25 -9.63
C ILE A 248 -10.85 -8.99 -9.23
N LYS A 249 -10.41 -8.30 -8.17
CA LYS A 249 -11.04 -7.02 -7.77
C LYS A 249 -10.74 -5.89 -8.77
N LEU A 250 -9.55 -5.88 -9.37
CA LEU A 250 -9.17 -4.90 -10.38
C LEU A 250 -10.03 -4.99 -11.66
N LEU A 251 -10.55 -6.17 -12.01
CA LEU A 251 -11.54 -6.30 -13.08
C LEU A 251 -12.77 -5.40 -12.86
N LYS A 252 -13.21 -5.29 -11.59
CA LYS A 252 -14.37 -4.43 -11.22
C LYS A 252 -14.04 -2.93 -11.21
N VAL A 253 -12.76 -2.59 -11.22
CA VAL A 253 -12.26 -1.20 -11.32
C VAL A 253 -12.10 -0.76 -12.78
N GLY A 254 -12.21 -1.71 -13.73
CA GLY A 254 -12.08 -1.44 -15.16
C GLY A 254 -10.66 -1.65 -15.71
N TYR A 255 -9.80 -2.39 -15.00
CA TYR A 255 -8.56 -2.88 -15.59
C TYR A 255 -8.86 -3.92 -16.66
N PRO A 256 -8.07 -4.00 -17.75
CA PRO A 256 -8.35 -4.91 -18.86
C PRO A 256 -8.40 -6.36 -18.42
N HIS A 257 -9.42 -7.10 -18.83
CA HIS A 257 -9.59 -8.53 -18.52
C HIS A 257 -8.35 -9.34 -18.91
N LYS A 258 -7.83 -9.14 -20.14
CA LYS A 258 -6.62 -9.82 -20.62
C LYS A 258 -5.42 -9.58 -19.72
N PHE A 259 -5.26 -8.35 -19.19
CA PHE A 259 -4.19 -8.03 -18.27
C PHE A 259 -4.33 -8.79 -16.95
N CYS A 260 -5.45 -8.67 -16.26
CA CYS A 260 -5.66 -9.33 -14.96
C CYS A 260 -5.53 -10.85 -15.06
N GLN A 261 -6.06 -11.44 -16.12
CA GLN A 261 -5.96 -12.87 -16.41
C GLN A 261 -4.52 -13.31 -16.64
N LYS A 262 -3.79 -12.55 -17.49
CA LYS A 262 -2.36 -12.79 -17.74
C LYS A 262 -1.60 -12.80 -16.42
N MET A 263 -1.83 -11.83 -15.53
CA MET A 263 -1.13 -11.74 -14.26
C MET A 263 -1.43 -12.91 -13.32
N ILE A 264 -2.67 -13.39 -13.26
CA ILE A 264 -3.05 -14.57 -12.48
C ILE A 264 -2.35 -15.83 -13.06
N TRP A 265 -2.32 -15.99 -14.38
CA TRP A 265 -1.66 -17.10 -15.07
C TRP A 265 -0.14 -17.07 -14.90
N GLN A 266 0.50 -15.91 -15.05
CA GLN A 266 1.94 -15.77 -14.82
C GLN A 266 2.31 -16.10 -13.38
N ASN A 267 1.51 -15.66 -12.42
CA ASN A 267 1.71 -16.02 -11.02
C ASN A 267 1.61 -17.54 -10.81
N PHE A 268 0.70 -18.22 -11.52
CA PHE A 268 0.62 -19.70 -11.52
C PHE A 268 1.85 -20.32 -12.16
N GLN A 269 2.19 -19.98 -13.40
CA GLN A 269 3.27 -20.61 -14.17
C GLN A 269 4.64 -20.41 -13.53
N GLN A 270 4.94 -19.19 -13.08
CA GLN A 270 6.27 -18.85 -12.56
C GLN A 270 6.50 -19.31 -11.12
N LYS A 271 5.44 -19.53 -10.36
CA LYS A 271 5.53 -19.69 -8.90
C LYS A 271 4.90 -20.98 -8.39
N THR A 272 4.23 -21.76 -9.23
CA THR A 272 3.65 -23.03 -8.80
C THR A 272 4.69 -24.14 -9.01
N ASP A 273 5.36 -24.51 -7.93
CA ASP A 273 6.15 -25.71 -7.83
C ASP A 273 5.29 -26.79 -7.14
N PHE A 274 5.08 -27.92 -7.80
CA PHE A 274 4.36 -29.07 -7.22
C PHE A 274 4.99 -29.53 -5.89
N LYS A 275 6.31 -29.40 -5.73
CA LYS A 275 6.99 -29.69 -4.48
C LYS A 275 6.54 -28.77 -3.36
N ILE A 276 6.32 -27.48 -3.65
CA ILE A 276 5.80 -26.50 -2.68
C ILE A 276 4.37 -26.85 -2.29
N LEU A 277 3.52 -27.21 -3.25
CA LEU A 277 2.14 -27.62 -2.98
C LEU A 277 2.06 -28.91 -2.15
N LEU A 278 2.84 -29.92 -2.49
CA LEU A 278 2.92 -31.18 -1.73
C LEU A 278 3.47 -30.93 -0.33
N GLY A 279 4.50 -30.11 -0.19
CA GLY A 279 5.04 -29.70 1.10
C GLY A 279 4.03 -28.95 1.96
N ALA A 280 3.26 -28.05 1.36
CA ALA A 280 2.19 -27.32 2.03
C ALA A 280 1.03 -28.24 2.45
N LEU A 281 0.60 -29.16 1.58
CA LEU A 281 -0.41 -30.18 1.89
C LEU A 281 0.02 -31.08 3.06
N LYS A 282 1.29 -31.49 3.10
CA LYS A 282 1.84 -32.30 4.20
C LYS A 282 1.88 -31.52 5.52
N ARG A 283 2.27 -30.25 5.46
CA ARG A 283 2.48 -29.42 6.68
C ARG A 283 1.22 -28.71 7.18
N TRP A 284 0.34 -28.27 6.24
CA TRP A 284 -0.87 -27.50 6.54
C TRP A 284 -2.05 -27.96 5.66
N PRO A 285 -2.56 -29.20 5.80
CA PRO A 285 -3.52 -29.79 4.88
C PRO A 285 -4.81 -28.96 4.75
N PHE A 286 -5.43 -28.59 5.86
CA PHE A 286 -6.69 -27.82 5.86
C PHE A 286 -6.52 -26.42 5.27
N LEU A 287 -5.42 -25.73 5.61
CA LEU A 287 -5.13 -24.41 5.07
C LEU A 287 -4.88 -24.46 3.55
N THR A 288 -4.12 -25.45 3.10
CA THR A 288 -3.80 -25.62 1.69
C THR A 288 -5.06 -25.88 0.87
N ILE A 289 -5.94 -26.76 1.31
CA ILE A 289 -7.22 -27.01 0.65
C ILE A 289 -8.09 -25.75 0.64
N LYS A 290 -8.21 -25.05 1.79
CA LYS A 290 -9.00 -23.82 1.91
C LYS A 290 -8.51 -22.70 0.97
N ILE A 291 -7.22 -22.62 0.70
CA ILE A 291 -6.64 -21.60 -0.17
C ILE A 291 -6.66 -22.06 -1.64
N PHE A 292 -6.34 -23.34 -1.89
CA PHE A 292 -6.14 -23.82 -3.25
C PHE A 292 -7.44 -23.99 -4.03
N ILE A 293 -8.55 -24.35 -3.38
CA ILE A 293 -9.86 -24.45 -4.05
C ILE A 293 -10.31 -23.09 -4.63
N PRO A 294 -10.34 -21.97 -3.88
CA PRO A 294 -10.60 -20.65 -4.46
C PRO A 294 -9.62 -20.25 -5.55
N TYR A 295 -8.33 -20.61 -5.42
CA TYR A 295 -7.32 -20.32 -6.42
C TYR A 295 -7.59 -21.05 -7.74
N LEU A 296 -7.98 -22.32 -7.72
CA LEU A 296 -8.42 -23.05 -8.92
C LEU A 296 -9.62 -22.36 -9.58
N ARG A 297 -10.53 -21.80 -8.80
CA ARG A 297 -11.63 -21.00 -9.33
C ARG A 297 -11.12 -19.73 -10.03
N PHE A 298 -10.15 -19.02 -9.46
CA PHE A 298 -9.54 -17.87 -10.12
C PHE A 298 -8.86 -18.26 -11.44
N LEU A 299 -8.15 -19.39 -11.46
CA LEU A 299 -7.55 -19.91 -12.68
C LEU A 299 -8.60 -20.30 -13.72
N SER A 300 -9.70 -20.96 -13.33
CA SER A 300 -10.75 -21.35 -14.27
C SER A 300 -11.47 -20.13 -14.88
N ILE A 301 -11.76 -19.11 -14.09
CA ILE A 301 -12.31 -17.84 -14.58
C ILE A 301 -11.34 -17.19 -15.57
N SER A 302 -10.04 -17.19 -15.25
CA SER A 302 -9.00 -16.62 -16.11
C SER A 302 -8.83 -17.43 -17.39
N ALA A 303 -8.84 -18.77 -17.30
CA ALA A 303 -8.77 -19.66 -18.48
C ALA A 303 -9.97 -19.49 -19.39
N TRP A 304 -11.18 -19.50 -18.83
CA TRP A 304 -12.41 -19.33 -19.59
C TRP A 304 -12.40 -18.04 -20.39
N ALA A 305 -12.00 -16.95 -19.80
CA ALA A 305 -12.00 -15.66 -20.48
C ALA A 305 -10.82 -15.46 -21.47
N ILE A 306 -9.73 -16.27 -21.35
CA ILE A 306 -8.70 -16.37 -22.39
C ILE A 306 -9.25 -17.13 -23.60
N LEU A 307 -9.95 -18.25 -23.36
CA LEU A 307 -10.50 -19.11 -24.41
C LEU A 307 -11.73 -18.49 -25.07
N PHE A 308 -12.53 -17.77 -24.31
CA PHE A 308 -13.78 -17.14 -24.76
C PHE A 308 -13.77 -15.65 -24.37
N PRO A 309 -12.98 -14.80 -25.07
CA PRO A 309 -12.96 -13.38 -24.76
C PRO A 309 -14.37 -12.80 -24.99
N PRO A 310 -14.86 -11.93 -24.08
CA PRO A 310 -16.14 -11.26 -24.29
C PRO A 310 -16.08 -10.53 -25.62
N LYS A 311 -17.14 -10.67 -26.44
CA LYS A 311 -17.28 -9.93 -27.69
C LYS A 311 -17.09 -8.44 -27.36
N GLN A 312 -16.15 -7.78 -28.02
CA GLN A 312 -16.09 -6.33 -28.02
C GLN A 312 -17.46 -5.86 -28.56
N LEU A 313 -18.25 -5.18 -27.73
CA LEU A 313 -19.34 -4.37 -28.21
C LEU A 313 -18.68 -3.28 -29.06
N ASP A 314 -18.80 -3.39 -30.36
CA ASP A 314 -18.48 -2.33 -31.30
C ASP A 314 -19.27 -1.09 -30.87
N ASN A 315 -18.58 -0.12 -30.28
CA ASN A 315 -19.09 1.24 -30.11
C ASN A 315 -18.99 1.98 -31.45
N SER A 316 -19.64 1.43 -32.50
CA SER A 316 -19.98 2.15 -33.70
C SER A 316 -21.48 2.40 -33.68
N LEU A 317 -21.89 3.49 -33.01
CA LEU A 317 -23.10 4.26 -33.28
C LEU A 317 -22.93 5.64 -32.64
#